data_ae77c8bd9acc806027a512c2ab3ea03a
#
_entry.id   ae77c8bd9acc806027a512c2ab3ea03a
#
_cell.length_a   1.000
_cell.length_b   1.000
_cell.length_c   1.000
_cell.angle_alpha   90.00
_cell.angle_beta   90.00
_cell.angle_gamma   90.00
#
_symmetry.space_group_name_H-M   'P 1'
#
loop_
_entity.id
_entity.type
_entity.pdbx_description
1 polymer ?
#
loop_
_entity_poly.entity_id
_entity_poly.type
_entity_poly.pdbx_seq_one_letter_code
_entity_poly.pdbx_strand_id
1 'polypeptide(L)'
;VGDWFQTIVDVEASPEEAGALAEGVRSWLVSSGVVSAERTHCILGAELGHPSGPRAGEVVDASGWSGPWQGGLEINVGRTVFDGGQGDPTAVSCPHCSATVELMDDDFQLDRQAWEPFRDVVHGWDEGRDVVIPCPSCGRPVEPAGWRWDDDYFVFGHLGFRFWNWPPLRTGFVAGLTARLAGHRVVFLDGKL
;
A
#
# COMPACT_ATOMS: atom_id res chain seq x y z
N VAL A 1 20.47 -7.22 4.91
CA VAL A 1 19.46 -6.71 5.83
C VAL A 1 18.69 -5.66 5.05
N GLY A 2 17.42 -5.86 4.76
CA GLY A 2 16.56 -4.92 4.07
C GLY A 2 15.43 -4.49 5.01
N ASP A 3 14.75 -3.40 4.66
CA ASP A 3 13.60 -2.93 5.38
C ASP A 3 12.34 -3.67 4.90
N TRP A 4 11.50 -4.05 5.85
CA TRP A 4 10.24 -4.74 5.60
C TRP A 4 9.08 -3.82 5.85
N PHE A 5 7.98 -4.04 5.16
CA PHE A 5 6.75 -3.31 5.43
C PHE A 5 5.52 -4.20 5.28
N GLN A 6 4.46 -3.79 5.96
CA GLN A 6 3.11 -4.30 5.77
C GLN A 6 2.22 -3.08 5.58
N THR A 7 1.42 -3.06 4.51
CA THR A 7 0.57 -1.91 4.19
C THR A 7 -0.90 -2.34 4.12
N ILE A 8 -1.77 -1.63 4.80
CA ILE A 8 -3.23 -1.74 4.65
C ILE A 8 -3.67 -0.55 3.81
N VAL A 9 -4.10 -0.81 2.57
CA VAL A 9 -4.55 0.21 1.63
C VAL A 9 -6.07 0.22 1.57
N ASP A 10 -6.69 1.35 1.82
CA ASP A 10 -8.10 1.59 1.55
C ASP A 10 -8.26 2.02 0.08
N VAL A 11 -8.77 1.13 -0.75
CA VAL A 11 -8.88 1.32 -2.20
C VAL A 11 -10.19 2.00 -2.63
N GLU A 12 -11.06 2.30 -1.68
CA GLU A 12 -12.36 2.95 -1.93
C GLU A 12 -12.45 4.34 -1.30
N ALA A 13 -11.50 4.71 -0.42
CA ALA A 13 -11.48 6.05 0.17
C ALA A 13 -11.35 7.13 -0.90
N SER A 14 -12.28 8.07 -0.90
CA SER A 14 -12.20 9.26 -1.75
C SER A 14 -11.15 10.25 -1.24
N PRO A 15 -10.65 11.17 -2.09
CA PRO A 15 -9.73 12.24 -1.65
C PRO A 15 -10.29 13.06 -0.48
N GLU A 16 -11.64 13.28 -0.47
CA GLU A 16 -12.31 14.12 0.52
C GLU A 16 -12.41 13.45 1.89
N GLU A 17 -12.58 12.12 1.94
CA GLU A 17 -12.78 11.39 3.19
C GLU A 17 -11.50 10.79 3.77
N ALA A 18 -10.47 10.59 2.93
CA ALA A 18 -9.21 9.94 3.32
C ALA A 18 -8.59 10.57 4.57
N GLY A 19 -8.58 11.91 4.66
CA GLY A 19 -8.04 12.62 5.81
C GLY A 19 -8.79 12.34 7.13
N ALA A 20 -10.13 12.29 7.08
CA ALA A 20 -10.95 12.02 8.26
C ALA A 20 -10.82 10.55 8.71
N LEU A 21 -10.77 9.61 7.76
CA LEU A 21 -10.55 8.19 8.04
C LEU A 21 -9.15 7.96 8.64
N ALA A 22 -8.12 8.58 8.07
CA ALA A 22 -6.75 8.54 8.58
C ALA A 22 -6.69 9.00 10.04
N GLU A 23 -7.29 10.15 10.36
CA GLU A 23 -7.31 10.71 11.70
C GLU A 23 -8.08 9.81 12.69
N GLY A 24 -9.20 9.23 12.26
CA GLY A 24 -9.97 8.28 13.08
C GLY A 24 -9.15 7.04 13.46
N VAL A 25 -8.46 6.44 12.49
CA VAL A 25 -7.57 5.29 12.72
C VAL A 25 -6.37 5.69 13.56
N ARG A 26 -5.71 6.81 13.26
CA ARG A 26 -4.59 7.35 14.04
C ARG A 26 -4.97 7.53 15.51
N SER A 27 -6.09 8.20 15.77
CA SER A 27 -6.59 8.46 17.13
C SER A 27 -6.86 7.16 17.90
N TRP A 28 -7.42 6.16 17.23
CA TRP A 28 -7.62 4.84 17.82
C TRP A 28 -6.29 4.15 18.14
N LEU A 29 -5.33 4.15 17.23
CA LEU A 29 -4.01 3.53 17.43
C LEU A 29 -3.25 4.18 18.58
N VAL A 30 -3.30 5.51 18.68
CA VAL A 30 -2.68 6.27 19.79
C VAL A 30 -3.38 5.96 21.11
N SER A 31 -4.72 6.05 21.17
CA SER A 31 -5.48 5.83 22.41
C SER A 31 -5.38 4.40 22.91
N SER A 32 -5.22 3.43 22.02
CA SER A 32 -4.97 2.03 22.36
C SER A 32 -3.51 1.73 22.75
N GLY A 33 -2.61 2.70 22.61
CA GLY A 33 -1.19 2.55 22.94
C GLY A 33 -0.40 1.72 21.92
N VAL A 34 -0.93 1.51 20.73
CA VAL A 34 -0.25 0.77 19.65
C VAL A 34 0.84 1.61 19.02
N VAL A 35 0.60 2.91 18.82
CA VAL A 35 1.60 3.85 18.33
C VAL A 35 1.71 5.06 19.25
N SER A 36 2.85 5.76 19.17
CA SER A 36 3.05 7.04 19.85
C SER A 36 2.27 8.16 19.16
N ALA A 37 1.77 9.12 19.94
CA ALA A 37 1.16 10.35 19.41
C ALA A 37 2.21 11.27 18.76
N GLU A 38 3.41 11.31 19.31
CA GLU A 38 4.54 12.09 18.80
C GLU A 38 5.12 11.40 17.55
N ARG A 39 5.32 12.19 16.50
CA ARG A 39 5.95 11.72 15.26
C ARG A 39 7.45 11.96 15.32
N THR A 40 8.22 11.00 14.82
CA THR A 40 9.69 11.04 14.75
C THR A 40 10.19 10.50 13.42
N HIS A 41 11.50 10.62 13.16
CA HIS A 41 12.16 9.98 12.02
C HIS A 41 12.32 8.46 12.23
N CYS A 42 11.20 7.77 12.43
CA CYS A 42 11.19 6.32 12.67
C CYS A 42 10.84 5.48 11.42
N ILE A 43 10.49 6.13 10.34
CA ILE A 43 10.17 5.50 9.04
C ILE A 43 11.25 5.80 8.02
N LEU A 44 11.20 5.13 6.86
CA LEU A 44 12.15 5.40 5.77
C LEU A 44 11.86 6.75 5.11
N GLY A 45 12.92 7.38 4.62
CA GLY A 45 12.82 8.68 3.94
C GLY A 45 12.89 9.87 4.88
N ALA A 46 12.43 11.01 4.39
CA ALA A 46 12.50 12.30 5.10
C ALA A 46 11.26 12.58 5.97
N GLU A 47 10.20 11.84 5.79
CA GLU A 47 8.94 12.02 6.49
C GLU A 47 9.00 11.56 7.96
N LEU A 48 8.08 12.08 8.76
CA LEU A 48 7.92 11.67 10.14
C LEU A 48 6.80 10.62 10.26
N GLY A 49 7.11 9.49 10.90
CA GLY A 49 6.14 8.45 11.24
C GLY A 49 5.80 8.41 12.73
N HIS A 50 4.87 7.53 13.09
CA HIS A 50 4.50 7.26 14.47
C HIS A 50 5.30 6.05 14.98
N PRO A 51 6.19 6.21 15.98
CA PRO A 51 6.88 5.08 16.60
C PRO A 51 5.90 4.10 17.25
N SER A 52 6.37 2.85 17.45
CA SER A 52 5.63 1.86 18.22
C SER A 52 5.33 2.37 19.63
N GLY A 53 4.09 2.18 20.07
CA GLY A 53 3.65 2.49 21.42
C GLY A 53 3.91 1.33 22.41
N PRO A 54 3.57 1.52 23.70
CA PRO A 54 3.85 0.51 24.73
C PRO A 54 3.07 -0.79 24.57
N ARG A 55 2.00 -0.78 23.79
CA ARG A 55 1.15 -1.97 23.52
C ARG A 55 1.31 -2.51 22.09
N ALA A 56 2.29 -2.04 21.35
CA ALA A 56 2.54 -2.50 19.97
C ALA A 56 2.76 -4.03 19.88
N GLY A 57 3.39 -4.64 20.88
CA GLY A 57 3.59 -6.09 20.95
C GLY A 57 2.31 -6.91 21.04
N GLU A 58 1.17 -6.30 21.41
CA GLU A 58 -0.12 -7.01 21.49
C GLU A 58 -0.76 -7.23 20.10
N VAL A 59 -0.35 -6.46 19.11
CA VAL A 59 -0.96 -6.46 17.76
C VAL A 59 -0.11 -7.17 16.70
N VAL A 60 1.08 -7.66 17.07
CA VAL A 60 1.99 -8.38 16.20
C VAL A 60 2.13 -9.84 16.64
N ASP A 61 2.51 -10.69 15.68
CA ASP A 61 2.73 -12.12 15.95
C ASP A 61 4.21 -12.40 16.29
N ALA A 62 4.66 -11.76 17.38
CA ALA A 62 6.00 -11.95 17.92
C ALA A 62 5.99 -11.79 19.44
N SER A 63 6.30 -12.88 20.15
CA SER A 63 6.33 -12.87 21.61
C SER A 63 7.47 -11.98 22.14
N GLY A 64 7.14 -11.06 23.05
CA GLY A 64 8.14 -10.20 23.69
C GLY A 64 8.71 -9.08 22.82
N TRP A 65 8.11 -8.82 21.65
CA TRP A 65 8.52 -7.71 20.81
C TRP A 65 8.15 -6.37 21.46
N SER A 66 9.13 -5.47 21.56
CA SER A 66 9.01 -4.17 22.23
C SER A 66 9.13 -2.97 21.28
N GLY A 67 9.10 -3.25 19.99
CA GLY A 67 9.28 -2.25 18.92
C GLY A 67 10.67 -2.33 18.26
N PRO A 68 10.75 -1.94 16.98
CA PRO A 68 12.03 -1.87 16.29
C PRO A 68 12.79 -0.62 16.75
N TRP A 69 14.10 -0.70 16.70
CA TRP A 69 14.94 0.48 16.91
C TRP A 69 14.77 1.50 15.77
N GLN A 70 14.44 1.03 14.57
CA GLN A 70 14.06 1.84 13.42
C GLN A 70 12.87 1.19 12.73
N GLY A 71 11.75 1.88 12.74
CA GLY A 71 10.48 1.44 12.19
C GLY A 71 9.30 2.08 12.92
N GLY A 72 8.17 2.15 12.24
CA GLY A 72 6.97 2.80 12.77
C GLY A 72 5.83 2.75 11.79
N LEU A 73 4.77 3.46 12.11
CA LEU A 73 3.61 3.62 11.23
C LEU A 73 3.77 4.90 10.39
N GLU A 74 3.71 4.71 9.09
CA GLU A 74 3.50 5.74 8.09
C GLU A 74 2.02 5.78 7.70
N ILE A 75 1.42 6.97 7.65
CA ILE A 75 0.04 7.17 7.19
C ILE A 75 0.11 8.02 5.93
N ASN A 76 -0.26 7.40 4.81
CA ASN A 76 -0.30 8.05 3.50
C ASN A 76 -1.70 8.55 3.23
N VAL A 77 -1.86 9.86 3.04
CA VAL A 77 -3.13 10.52 2.69
C VAL A 77 -2.93 11.30 1.41
N GLY A 78 -3.76 11.01 0.42
CA GLY A 78 -3.65 11.55 -0.94
C GLY A 78 -3.37 10.46 -1.97
N ARG A 79 -3.28 10.85 -3.23
CA ARG A 79 -2.99 9.90 -4.32
C ARG A 79 -1.64 9.24 -4.08
N THR A 80 -1.64 7.94 -3.96
CA THR A 80 -0.44 7.14 -3.68
C THR A 80 -0.52 5.81 -4.42
N VAL A 81 0.57 5.44 -5.09
CA VAL A 81 0.77 4.08 -5.60
C VAL A 81 1.49 3.28 -4.52
N PHE A 82 0.83 2.28 -4.01
CA PHE A 82 1.42 1.32 -3.09
C PHE A 82 1.92 0.12 -3.90
N ASP A 83 3.04 -0.44 -3.53
CA ASP A 83 3.69 -1.53 -4.25
C ASP A 83 4.05 -2.70 -3.34
N GLY A 84 4.30 -3.86 -3.94
CA GLY A 84 4.73 -5.07 -3.25
C GLY A 84 6.22 -5.10 -2.83
N GLY A 85 6.96 -4.02 -3.04
CA GLY A 85 8.40 -3.94 -2.69
C GLY A 85 9.32 -4.49 -3.77
N GLN A 86 10.29 -5.31 -3.36
CA GLN A 86 11.29 -5.87 -4.29
C GLN A 86 10.66 -6.74 -5.38
N GLY A 87 11.18 -6.62 -6.57
CA GLY A 87 10.74 -7.33 -7.77
C GLY A 87 10.12 -6.39 -8.79
N ASP A 88 9.55 -6.99 -9.82
CA ASP A 88 8.84 -6.31 -10.89
C ASP A 88 7.45 -6.91 -11.05
N PRO A 89 6.45 -6.16 -11.54
CA PRO A 89 5.13 -6.71 -11.84
C PRO A 89 5.24 -7.78 -12.94
N THR A 90 4.60 -8.93 -12.72
CA THR A 90 4.68 -10.06 -13.66
C THR A 90 3.67 -9.96 -14.78
N ALA A 91 2.46 -9.53 -14.46
CA ALA A 91 1.37 -9.41 -15.43
C ALA A 91 0.31 -8.40 -14.97
N VAL A 92 -0.51 -7.96 -15.91
CA VAL A 92 -1.65 -7.10 -15.62
C VAL A 92 -2.84 -7.47 -16.52
N SER A 93 -4.04 -7.52 -15.93
CA SER A 93 -5.25 -7.93 -16.64
C SER A 93 -6.25 -6.79 -16.81
N CYS A 94 -6.85 -6.71 -18.00
CA CYS A 94 -7.87 -5.73 -18.32
C CYS A 94 -9.19 -6.05 -17.59
N PRO A 95 -9.83 -5.07 -16.91
CA PRO A 95 -11.10 -5.30 -16.22
C PRO A 95 -12.29 -5.53 -17.17
N HIS A 96 -12.15 -5.13 -18.44
CA HIS A 96 -13.24 -5.19 -19.40
C HIS A 96 -13.31 -6.50 -20.19
N CYS A 97 -12.15 -7.07 -20.56
CA CYS A 97 -12.09 -8.25 -21.40
C CYS A 97 -11.29 -9.41 -20.79
N SER A 98 -10.71 -9.17 -19.62
CA SER A 98 -9.85 -10.13 -18.89
C SER A 98 -8.61 -10.61 -19.70
N ALA A 99 -8.27 -9.90 -20.78
CA ALA A 99 -7.01 -10.16 -21.46
C ALA A 99 -5.85 -9.75 -20.57
N THR A 100 -4.85 -10.63 -20.45
CA THR A 100 -3.63 -10.42 -19.68
C THR A 100 -2.53 -9.89 -20.59
N VAL A 101 -1.77 -8.94 -20.07
CA VAL A 101 -0.51 -8.46 -20.64
C VAL A 101 0.59 -8.99 -19.75
N GLU A 102 1.41 -9.88 -20.28
CA GLU A 102 2.61 -10.35 -19.60
C GLU A 102 3.65 -9.23 -19.62
N LEU A 103 4.25 -8.96 -18.48
CA LEU A 103 5.23 -7.90 -18.29
C LEU A 103 6.65 -8.44 -18.11
N MET A 104 6.80 -9.76 -18.03
CA MET A 104 8.09 -10.44 -17.96
C MET A 104 8.37 -11.16 -19.27
N ASP A 105 9.62 -11.18 -19.67
CA ASP A 105 10.08 -11.98 -20.80
C ASP A 105 10.38 -13.44 -20.40
N ASP A 106 10.81 -14.27 -21.36
CA ASP A 106 11.13 -15.69 -21.15
C ASP A 106 12.32 -15.91 -20.20
N ASP A 107 13.14 -14.89 -19.94
CA ASP A 107 14.28 -14.90 -19.03
C ASP A 107 13.92 -14.30 -17.64
N PHE A 108 12.63 -14.10 -17.36
CA PHE A 108 12.12 -13.47 -16.14
C PHE A 108 12.68 -12.06 -15.89
N GLN A 109 12.87 -11.30 -16.95
CA GLN A 109 13.22 -9.89 -16.89
C GLN A 109 12.03 -9.05 -17.33
N LEU A 110 11.91 -7.84 -16.78
CA LEU A 110 10.84 -6.90 -17.14
C LEU A 110 10.93 -6.57 -18.65
N ASP A 111 9.89 -6.95 -19.40
CA ASP A 111 9.76 -6.56 -20.82
C ASP A 111 9.46 -5.07 -20.91
N ARG A 112 10.46 -4.31 -21.31
CA ARG A 112 10.36 -2.84 -21.40
C ARG A 112 9.29 -2.39 -22.37
N GLN A 113 9.04 -3.12 -23.44
CA GLN A 113 8.02 -2.76 -24.44
C GLN A 113 6.61 -2.97 -23.89
N ALA A 114 6.38 -4.07 -23.18
CA ALA A 114 5.12 -4.36 -22.53
C ALA A 114 4.86 -3.42 -21.33
N TRP A 115 5.92 -3.06 -20.59
CA TRP A 115 5.86 -2.18 -19.42
C TRP A 115 5.65 -0.71 -19.75
N GLU A 116 6.20 -0.23 -20.88
CA GLU A 116 6.23 1.22 -21.22
C GLU A 116 4.88 1.94 -21.08
N PRO A 117 3.73 1.38 -21.55
CA PRO A 117 2.44 2.05 -21.41
C PRO A 117 1.99 2.23 -19.97
N PHE A 118 2.44 1.36 -19.07
CA PHE A 118 2.06 1.37 -17.65
C PHE A 118 2.99 2.25 -16.82
N ARG A 119 4.26 2.31 -17.15
CA ARG A 119 5.30 3.05 -16.40
C ARG A 119 4.90 4.50 -16.15
N ASP A 120 4.58 5.22 -17.22
CA ASP A 120 4.28 6.66 -17.12
C ASP A 120 2.99 6.94 -16.35
N VAL A 121 2.08 5.97 -16.34
CA VAL A 121 0.82 6.03 -15.60
C VAL A 121 1.03 5.76 -14.12
N VAL A 122 1.79 4.73 -13.76
CA VAL A 122 2.16 4.43 -12.39
C VAL A 122 2.88 5.62 -11.77
N HIS A 123 3.92 6.14 -12.43
CA HIS A 123 4.66 7.31 -11.94
C HIS A 123 3.85 8.62 -11.98
N GLY A 124 2.88 8.74 -12.88
CA GLY A 124 2.06 9.95 -13.01
C GLY A 124 0.89 10.04 -12.03
N TRP A 125 0.51 8.92 -11.43
CA TRP A 125 -0.62 8.88 -10.51
C TRP A 125 -0.41 9.79 -9.29
N ASP A 126 0.73 9.67 -8.62
CA ASP A 126 1.06 10.48 -7.45
C ASP A 126 1.14 11.98 -7.78
N GLU A 127 1.51 12.31 -9.03
CA GLU A 127 1.60 13.70 -9.52
C GLU A 127 0.22 14.28 -9.88
N GLY A 128 -0.86 13.52 -9.70
CA GLY A 128 -2.23 13.96 -9.99
C GLY A 128 -2.60 13.94 -11.47
N ARG A 129 -1.83 13.25 -12.31
CA ARG A 129 -2.15 13.09 -13.74
C ARG A 129 -3.26 12.06 -13.94
N ASP A 130 -4.34 12.47 -14.60
CA ASP A 130 -5.44 11.59 -15.00
C ASP A 130 -5.11 10.99 -16.37
N VAL A 131 -4.38 9.88 -16.35
CA VAL A 131 -3.98 9.15 -17.56
C VAL A 131 -4.76 7.84 -17.61
N VAL A 132 -5.22 7.48 -18.80
CA VAL A 132 -5.85 6.18 -19.07
C VAL A 132 -4.97 5.37 -20.03
N ILE A 133 -4.96 4.05 -19.86
CA ILE A 133 -4.25 3.14 -20.73
C ILE A 133 -5.28 2.39 -21.57
N PRO A 134 -5.29 2.53 -22.90
CA PRO A 134 -6.14 1.72 -23.74
C PRO A 134 -5.70 0.25 -23.68
N CYS A 135 -6.62 -0.65 -23.44
CA CYS A 135 -6.32 -2.08 -23.44
C CYS A 135 -5.87 -2.52 -24.84
N PRO A 136 -4.71 -3.18 -24.98
CA PRO A 136 -4.21 -3.59 -26.29
C PRO A 136 -5.11 -4.62 -27.01
N SER A 137 -5.94 -5.36 -26.25
CA SER A 137 -6.83 -6.39 -26.81
C SER A 137 -8.20 -5.86 -27.20
N CYS A 138 -8.84 -5.04 -26.35
CA CYS A 138 -10.22 -4.56 -26.61
C CYS A 138 -10.33 -3.07 -26.93
N GLY A 139 -9.23 -2.32 -26.86
CA GLY A 139 -9.15 -0.89 -27.15
C GLY A 139 -9.86 0.02 -26.13
N ARG A 140 -10.50 -0.51 -25.11
CA ARG A 140 -11.20 0.31 -24.09
C ARG A 140 -10.19 1.02 -23.21
N PRO A 141 -10.42 2.30 -22.91
CA PRO A 141 -9.59 3.02 -21.94
C PRO A 141 -9.83 2.44 -20.52
N VAL A 142 -8.75 2.30 -19.76
CA VAL A 142 -8.76 1.82 -18.38
C VAL A 142 -7.96 2.80 -17.54
N GLU A 143 -8.56 3.26 -16.44
CA GLU A 143 -7.85 4.05 -15.44
C GLU A 143 -6.81 3.19 -14.69
N PRO A 144 -5.74 3.78 -14.16
CA PRO A 144 -4.67 3.04 -13.47
C PRO A 144 -5.18 2.09 -12.38
N ALA A 145 -6.07 2.59 -11.53
CA ALA A 145 -6.69 1.82 -10.43
C ALA A 145 -7.64 0.71 -10.91
N GLY A 146 -8.04 0.72 -12.19
CA GLY A 146 -8.94 -0.28 -12.77
C GLY A 146 -8.20 -1.53 -13.27
N TRP A 147 -6.93 -1.45 -13.53
CA TRP A 147 -6.13 -2.60 -13.94
C TRP A 147 -5.95 -3.57 -12.77
N ARG A 148 -5.98 -4.88 -13.07
CA ARG A 148 -5.75 -5.92 -12.07
C ARG A 148 -4.33 -6.42 -12.19
N TRP A 149 -3.49 -5.97 -11.28
CA TRP A 149 -2.10 -6.39 -11.19
C TRP A 149 -2.00 -7.77 -10.56
N ASP A 150 -1.12 -8.59 -11.09
CA ASP A 150 -0.83 -9.90 -10.52
C ASP A 150 -0.29 -9.72 -9.09
N ASP A 151 -0.75 -10.57 -8.16
CA ASP A 151 -0.44 -10.49 -6.72
C ASP A 151 -0.68 -9.10 -6.08
N ASP A 152 -1.61 -8.29 -6.66
CA ASP A 152 -1.85 -6.91 -6.23
C ASP A 152 -0.55 -6.07 -6.20
N TYR A 153 0.41 -6.32 -7.12
CA TYR A 153 1.73 -5.69 -7.09
C TYR A 153 1.68 -4.17 -7.00
N PHE A 154 0.77 -3.52 -7.74
CA PHE A 154 0.44 -2.10 -7.57
C PHE A 154 -1.00 -1.92 -7.09
N VAL A 155 -1.14 -1.12 -6.04
CA VAL A 155 -2.45 -0.72 -5.50
C VAL A 155 -2.52 0.81 -5.48
N PHE A 156 -3.54 1.34 -6.12
CA PHE A 156 -3.80 2.78 -6.23
C PHE A 156 -4.85 3.19 -5.20
N GLY A 157 -4.56 4.20 -4.40
CA GLY A 157 -5.49 4.64 -3.36
C GLY A 157 -5.18 6.04 -2.82
N HIS A 158 -6.08 6.55 -1.99
CA HIS A 158 -5.92 7.84 -1.33
C HIS A 158 -5.63 7.71 0.17
N LEU A 159 -5.59 6.47 0.68
CA LEU A 159 -5.32 6.19 2.09
C LEU A 159 -4.60 4.86 2.26
N GLY A 160 -3.48 4.88 2.97
CA GLY A 160 -2.74 3.68 3.35
C GLY A 160 -2.05 3.81 4.69
N PHE A 161 -1.91 2.69 5.37
CA PHE A 161 -1.26 2.55 6.66
C PHE A 161 -0.11 1.57 6.51
N ARG A 162 1.13 2.06 6.45
CA ARG A 162 2.33 1.24 6.24
C ARG A 162 3.11 1.10 7.55
N PHE A 163 3.27 -0.15 7.99
CA PHE A 163 4.01 -0.52 9.18
C PHE A 163 5.42 -0.97 8.78
N TRP A 164 6.41 -0.14 9.04
CA TRP A 164 7.81 -0.38 8.73
C TRP A 164 8.50 -1.22 9.81
N ASN A 165 9.14 -2.33 9.41
CA ASN A 165 9.95 -3.19 10.29
C ASN A 165 9.19 -3.78 11.49
N TRP A 166 7.86 -3.91 11.38
CA TRP A 166 7.05 -4.61 12.36
C TRP A 166 6.95 -6.10 12.01
N PRO A 167 6.93 -7.00 13.03
CA PRO A 167 6.57 -8.41 12.79
C PRO A 167 5.18 -8.52 12.16
N PRO A 168 4.83 -9.71 11.62
CA PRO A 168 3.51 -9.90 11.04
C PRO A 168 2.38 -9.39 11.93
N LEU A 169 1.52 -8.56 11.37
CA LEU A 169 0.35 -8.02 12.08
C LEU A 169 -0.66 -9.14 12.31
N ARG A 170 -1.22 -9.21 13.51
CA ARG A 170 -2.27 -10.20 13.82
C ARG A 170 -3.53 -9.94 13.01
N THR A 171 -4.14 -10.99 12.49
CA THR A 171 -5.37 -10.92 11.71
C THR A 171 -6.48 -10.13 12.43
N GLY A 172 -6.64 -10.32 13.74
CA GLY A 172 -7.63 -9.59 14.54
C GLY A 172 -7.35 -8.09 14.61
N PHE A 173 -6.08 -7.67 14.60
CA PHE A 173 -5.71 -6.26 14.53
C PHE A 173 -6.02 -5.67 13.16
N VAL A 174 -5.64 -6.36 12.09
CA VAL A 174 -5.94 -5.94 10.70
C VAL A 174 -7.45 -5.78 10.53
N ALA A 175 -8.25 -6.76 10.97
CA ALA A 175 -9.71 -6.69 10.94
C ALA A 175 -10.25 -5.50 11.76
N GLY A 176 -9.67 -5.24 12.94
CA GLY A 176 -10.04 -4.12 13.79
C GLY A 176 -9.75 -2.74 13.16
N LEU A 177 -8.65 -2.63 12.41
CA LEU A 177 -8.31 -1.43 11.65
C LEU A 177 -9.28 -1.26 10.47
N THR A 178 -9.47 -2.32 9.67
CA THR A 178 -10.38 -2.32 8.51
C THR A 178 -11.82 -1.93 8.91
N ALA A 179 -12.31 -2.41 10.05
CA ALA A 179 -13.64 -2.06 10.54
C ALA A 179 -13.85 -0.55 10.79
N ARG A 180 -12.78 0.24 10.81
CA ARG A 180 -12.81 1.70 10.99
C ARG A 180 -12.77 2.48 9.67
N LEU A 181 -12.68 1.78 8.57
CA LEU A 181 -12.61 2.34 7.21
C LEU A 181 -13.99 2.33 6.52
N ALA A 182 -15.04 2.69 7.25
CA ALA A 182 -16.40 2.87 6.74
C ALA A 182 -17.02 1.67 5.99
N GLY A 183 -16.44 0.47 6.11
CA GLY A 183 -16.85 -0.72 5.37
C GLY A 183 -16.22 -0.84 3.99
N HIS A 184 -15.25 -0.01 3.71
CA HIS A 184 -14.50 -0.03 2.45
C HIS A 184 -13.73 -1.34 2.25
N ARG A 185 -13.50 -1.67 0.99
CA ARG A 185 -12.58 -2.73 0.59
C ARG A 185 -11.15 -2.28 0.83
N VAL A 186 -10.38 -3.17 1.43
CA VAL A 186 -8.95 -2.95 1.66
C VAL A 186 -8.11 -4.01 0.95
N VAL A 187 -6.88 -3.63 0.61
CA VAL A 187 -5.83 -4.55 0.14
C VAL A 187 -4.72 -4.54 1.17
N PHE A 188 -4.23 -5.74 1.48
CA PHE A 188 -3.08 -5.92 2.37
C PHE A 188 -1.86 -6.28 1.53
N LEU A 189 -0.82 -5.48 1.64
CA LEU A 189 0.48 -5.72 1.00
C LEU A 189 1.53 -6.00 2.06
N ASP A 190 2.43 -6.91 1.77
CA ASP A 190 3.65 -7.07 2.53
C ASP A 190 4.83 -7.18 1.56
N GLY A 191 5.95 -6.62 1.96
CA GLY A 191 7.09 -6.56 1.08
C GLY A 191 8.38 -6.20 1.80
N LYS A 192 9.41 -6.08 0.98
CA LYS A 192 10.76 -5.75 1.40
C LYS A 192 11.41 -4.82 0.39
N LEU A 193 12.22 -3.88 0.86
CA LEU A 193 13.09 -3.04 0.04
C LEU A 193 14.53 -3.54 0.06
#